data_f32f4de20e79c361309782dd1eb3a93a
#
_entry.id   f32f4de20e79c361309782dd1eb3a93a
#
_cell.length_a   1.000
_cell.length_b   1.000
_cell.length_c   1.000
_cell.angle_alpha   90.00
_cell.angle_beta   90.00
_cell.angle_gamma   90.00
#
_symmetry.space_group_name_H-M   'P 1'
#
loop_
_entity.id
_entity.type
_entity.pdbx_description
1 polymer ?
#
loop_
_entity_poly.entity_id
_entity_poly.type
_entity_poly.pdbx_seq_one_letter_code
_entity_poly.pdbx_strand_id
1 'polypeptide(L)'
;MNDLDEQITWLESTLNECSKKLSGDLFNDQIEIYDLAFSRAELLAAKVMRRKAASNPLIEAMSNFFCLEVISNIAERIQRNNAHYQVDLNPLLDFKNNSIYLSSGYLKELGGLIIQQGLPLEDFDEEKSLMRDTFRNFAEDIVKPLAEKIHRENLLVPDSILEPLKELGCFGLSVPISFGGLTPDEKDDSLGMVVATEELSRGSLGAAGSLITRPEIMARAILEGGTQEQKERWLPNIAKGEPLCAVSVTEPNTGSDVASVSLKATKTSGGWLLNGGKTWCTFAGAAGLILVLARTEEDQSLGHRGLSLFVIEKERHEGESFVIEQTNGGKLSAKAIATIGYRGMHSFEMFYDDFFVSDDCLIGLDEGRGKGFYYTMKGFSGGRLQTAARACGLMRAAFEDALKYSSERKVFGNSVSEFPISIARFARMGAYIVACKELTYEVAGLMDKGAGQMEASLVKLLACRAAEWVTRDALQLFGGMGYAEESAVSRYFVDARVLSIFEGAEETLAVRVLGKSLLEER
;
A
#
# COMPACT_ATOMS: atom_id res chain seq x y z
N MET A 1 -12.30 19.67 29.69
CA MET A 1 -11.99 18.60 28.73
C MET A 1 -11.18 17.52 29.44
N ASN A 2 -11.86 16.50 29.96
CA ASN A 2 -11.20 15.47 30.78
C ASN A 2 -11.22 14.07 30.15
N ASP A 3 -11.72 13.92 28.93
CA ASP A 3 -11.85 12.65 28.23
C ASP A 3 -11.11 12.68 26.87
N LEU A 4 -10.52 11.53 26.47
CA LEU A 4 -9.85 11.36 25.18
C LEU A 4 -10.77 11.65 23.99
N ASP A 5 -12.03 11.27 24.07
CA ASP A 5 -13.00 11.49 23.00
C ASP A 5 -13.32 12.98 22.79
N GLU A 6 -13.39 13.76 23.90
CA GLU A 6 -13.51 15.22 23.81
C GLU A 6 -12.28 15.86 23.15
N GLN A 7 -11.06 15.39 23.49
CA GLN A 7 -9.82 15.90 22.90
C GLN A 7 -9.73 15.57 21.41
N ILE A 8 -10.10 14.37 21.00
CA ILE A 8 -10.13 13.94 19.59
C ILE A 8 -11.12 14.79 18.78
N THR A 9 -12.30 15.06 19.35
CA THR A 9 -13.33 15.93 18.73
C THR A 9 -12.83 17.37 18.60
N TRP A 10 -12.18 17.89 19.63
CA TRP A 10 -11.59 19.22 19.60
C TRP A 10 -10.48 19.33 18.54
N LEU A 11 -9.60 18.31 18.44
CA LEU A 11 -8.56 18.26 17.44
C LEU A 11 -9.12 18.29 16.01
N GLU A 12 -10.21 17.59 15.75
CA GLU A 12 -10.85 17.62 14.43
C GLU A 12 -11.29 19.03 14.05
N SER A 13 -11.97 19.73 14.98
CA SER A 13 -12.38 21.12 14.78
C SER A 13 -11.16 22.02 14.52
N THR A 14 -10.11 21.82 15.32
CA THR A 14 -8.87 22.60 15.21
C THR A 14 -8.14 22.38 13.88
N LEU A 15 -8.03 21.14 13.42
CA LEU A 15 -7.43 20.85 12.11
C LEU A 15 -8.25 21.47 10.95
N ASN A 16 -9.60 21.53 11.08
CA ASN A 16 -10.44 22.23 10.13
C ASN A 16 -10.18 23.74 10.14
N GLU A 17 -9.98 24.34 11.31
CA GLU A 17 -9.62 25.75 11.43
C GLU A 17 -8.22 26.02 10.81
N CYS A 18 -7.24 25.16 11.08
CA CYS A 18 -5.91 25.26 10.48
C CYS A 18 -5.98 25.19 8.95
N SER A 19 -6.78 24.28 8.39
CA SER A 19 -6.97 24.15 6.94
C SER A 19 -7.52 25.44 6.31
N LYS A 20 -8.43 26.14 6.99
CA LYS A 20 -8.98 27.44 6.53
C LYS A 20 -7.97 28.58 6.52
N LYS A 21 -6.86 28.45 7.23
CA LYS A 21 -5.78 29.45 7.32
C LYS A 21 -4.73 29.30 6.21
N LEU A 22 -4.70 28.20 5.47
CA LEU A 22 -3.79 28.02 4.35
C LEU A 22 -4.00 29.09 3.27
N SER A 23 -2.97 29.46 2.51
CA SER A 23 -3.08 30.51 1.47
C SER A 23 -3.92 30.08 0.26
N GLY A 24 -4.03 28.79 -0.01
CA GLY A 24 -4.66 28.22 -1.19
C GLY A 24 -3.69 27.85 -2.30
N ASP A 25 -2.42 28.11 -2.08
CA ASP A 25 -1.35 27.76 -3.00
C ASP A 25 -0.68 26.44 -2.57
N LEU A 26 -0.98 25.36 -3.29
CA LEU A 26 -0.41 24.02 -3.05
C LEU A 26 1.12 24.00 -3.07
N PHE A 27 1.78 24.95 -3.72
CA PHE A 27 3.24 25.00 -3.78
C PHE A 27 3.83 25.70 -2.55
N ASN A 28 3.25 26.80 -2.13
CA ASN A 28 3.75 27.58 -1.00
C ASN A 28 3.37 26.98 0.36
N ASP A 29 2.19 26.34 0.46
CA ASP A 29 1.68 25.73 1.70
C ASP A 29 2.12 24.26 1.90
N GLN A 30 3.13 23.75 1.19
CA GLN A 30 3.48 22.31 1.18
C GLN A 30 3.79 21.74 2.56
N ILE A 31 4.49 22.49 3.42
CA ILE A 31 4.88 22.04 4.77
C ILE A 31 3.63 21.90 5.65
N GLU A 32 2.79 22.93 5.66
CA GLU A 32 1.55 22.96 6.43
C GLU A 32 0.58 21.88 5.95
N ILE A 33 0.39 21.74 4.65
CA ILE A 33 -0.46 20.72 4.04
C ILE A 33 0.04 19.32 4.39
N TYR A 34 1.35 19.09 4.32
CA TYR A 34 1.94 17.80 4.66
C TYR A 34 1.69 17.44 6.14
N ASP A 35 1.93 18.38 7.05
CA ASP A 35 1.67 18.22 8.48
C ASP A 35 0.18 17.99 8.77
N LEU A 36 -0.72 18.70 8.09
CA LEU A 36 -2.17 18.51 8.22
C LEU A 36 -2.63 17.16 7.68
N ALA A 37 -2.07 16.70 6.55
CA ALA A 37 -2.42 15.39 5.97
C ALA A 37 -2.05 14.24 6.92
N PHE A 38 -0.84 14.26 7.50
CA PHE A 38 -0.46 13.28 8.53
C PHE A 38 -1.31 13.40 9.80
N SER A 39 -1.60 14.61 10.23
CA SER A 39 -2.46 14.85 11.40
C SER A 39 -3.87 14.27 11.20
N ARG A 40 -4.44 14.43 10.00
CA ARG A 40 -5.73 13.81 9.64
C ARG A 40 -5.67 12.30 9.59
N ALA A 41 -4.57 11.72 9.06
CA ALA A 41 -4.39 10.27 9.02
C ALA A 41 -4.31 9.67 10.44
N GLU A 42 -3.50 10.27 11.32
CA GLU A 42 -3.39 9.86 12.71
C GLU A 42 -4.70 10.05 13.48
N LEU A 43 -5.39 11.18 13.28
CA LEU A 43 -6.68 11.44 13.93
C LEU A 43 -7.75 10.45 13.50
N LEU A 44 -7.80 10.09 12.21
CA LEU A 44 -8.73 9.08 11.70
C LEU A 44 -8.49 7.72 12.36
N ALA A 45 -7.22 7.31 12.47
CA ALA A 45 -6.85 6.07 13.16
C ALA A 45 -7.21 6.12 14.65
N ALA A 46 -6.99 7.26 15.33
CA ALA A 46 -7.40 7.44 16.74
C ALA A 46 -8.91 7.28 16.93
N LYS A 47 -9.72 7.85 16.03
CA LYS A 47 -11.18 7.67 16.05
C LYS A 47 -11.59 6.21 15.87
N VAL A 48 -10.94 5.47 14.97
CA VAL A 48 -11.19 4.04 14.77
C VAL A 48 -10.84 3.27 16.03
N MET A 49 -9.66 3.51 16.61
CA MET A 49 -9.22 2.86 17.84
C MET A 49 -10.17 3.12 19.01
N ARG A 50 -10.72 4.35 19.15
CA ARG A 50 -11.71 4.66 20.20
C ARG A 50 -13.01 3.87 20.01
N ARG A 51 -13.51 3.74 18.79
CA ARG A 51 -14.70 2.91 18.51
C ARG A 51 -14.48 1.44 18.83
N LYS A 52 -13.27 0.93 18.61
CA LYS A 52 -12.90 -0.46 18.86
C LYS A 52 -12.55 -0.75 20.33
N ALA A 53 -12.24 0.27 21.12
CA ALA A 53 -11.79 0.13 22.51
C ALA A 53 -12.75 -0.71 23.38
N ALA A 54 -14.06 -0.59 23.18
CA ALA A 54 -15.06 -1.34 23.94
C ALA A 54 -15.08 -2.84 23.66
N SER A 55 -14.45 -3.32 22.58
CA SER A 55 -14.51 -4.73 22.18
C SER A 55 -13.51 -5.62 22.94
N ASN A 56 -12.41 -5.05 23.42
CA ASN A 56 -11.33 -5.81 24.06
C ASN A 56 -10.50 -4.91 25.00
N PRO A 57 -10.25 -5.29 26.27
CA PRO A 57 -9.46 -4.50 27.20
C PRO A 57 -8.03 -4.17 26.72
N LEU A 58 -7.39 -5.08 25.96
CA LEU A 58 -6.07 -4.83 25.39
C LEU A 58 -6.15 -3.76 24.28
N ILE A 59 -7.19 -3.80 23.45
CA ILE A 59 -7.43 -2.75 22.43
C ILE A 59 -7.73 -1.41 23.12
N GLU A 60 -8.47 -1.38 24.22
CA GLU A 60 -8.70 -0.17 25.01
C GLU A 60 -7.39 0.42 25.52
N ALA A 61 -6.52 -0.41 26.11
CA ALA A 61 -5.22 0.05 26.61
C ALA A 61 -4.32 0.57 25.48
N MET A 62 -4.27 -0.12 24.33
CA MET A 62 -3.56 0.35 23.12
C MET A 62 -4.16 1.66 22.60
N SER A 63 -5.50 1.79 22.58
CA SER A 63 -6.21 2.99 22.14
C SER A 63 -5.86 4.19 23.00
N ASN A 64 -5.84 4.04 24.32
CA ASN A 64 -5.49 5.12 25.25
C ASN A 64 -4.07 5.64 25.01
N PHE A 65 -3.10 4.75 24.84
CA PHE A 65 -1.73 5.11 24.49
C PHE A 65 -1.65 5.79 23.12
N PHE A 66 -2.19 5.14 22.08
CA PHE A 66 -2.13 5.62 20.70
C PHE A 66 -2.77 7.01 20.53
N CYS A 67 -3.97 7.21 21.10
CA CYS A 67 -4.67 8.48 21.02
C CYS A 67 -3.88 9.61 21.69
N LEU A 68 -3.23 9.36 22.84
CA LEU A 68 -2.43 10.40 23.48
C LEU A 68 -1.13 10.69 22.72
N GLU A 69 -0.52 9.69 22.09
CA GLU A 69 0.62 9.91 21.20
C GLU A 69 0.21 10.74 19.96
N VAL A 70 -0.94 10.43 19.36
CA VAL A 70 -1.53 11.21 18.25
C VAL A 70 -1.81 12.66 18.68
N ILE A 71 -2.45 12.87 19.82
CA ILE A 71 -2.67 14.20 20.39
C ILE A 71 -1.34 14.97 20.51
N SER A 72 -0.31 14.29 20.99
CA SER A 72 1.02 14.91 21.16
C SER A 72 1.66 15.29 19.83
N ASN A 73 1.60 14.40 18.83
CA ASN A 73 2.16 14.62 17.49
C ASN A 73 1.44 15.77 16.77
N ILE A 74 0.12 15.81 16.85
CA ILE A 74 -0.68 16.88 16.21
C ILE A 74 -0.42 18.22 16.89
N ALA A 75 -0.41 18.25 18.23
CA ALA A 75 -0.10 19.47 18.97
C ALA A 75 1.28 20.05 18.59
N GLU A 76 2.30 19.20 18.45
CA GLU A 76 3.64 19.62 18.04
C GLU A 76 3.65 20.20 16.61
N ARG A 77 2.95 19.56 15.65
CA ARG A 77 2.86 20.06 14.27
C ARG A 77 2.13 21.41 14.21
N ILE A 78 1.01 21.55 14.92
CA ILE A 78 0.30 22.84 14.99
C ILE A 78 1.18 23.90 15.66
N GLN A 79 1.87 23.57 16.75
CA GLN A 79 2.73 24.50 17.48
C GLN A 79 3.86 25.04 16.61
N ARG A 80 4.49 24.23 15.76
CA ARG A 80 5.54 24.68 14.82
C ARG A 80 5.06 25.78 13.88
N ASN A 81 3.81 25.73 13.46
CA ASN A 81 3.20 26.67 12.52
C ASN A 81 2.20 27.62 13.20
N ASN A 82 2.21 27.72 14.54
CA ASN A 82 1.16 28.43 15.28
C ASN A 82 1.19 29.95 15.09
N ALA A 83 2.30 30.52 14.66
CA ALA A 83 2.33 31.93 14.23
C ALA A 83 1.36 32.19 13.06
N HIS A 84 1.16 31.18 12.20
CA HIS A 84 0.21 31.21 11.08
C HIS A 84 -1.20 30.79 11.52
N TYR A 85 -1.32 29.71 12.29
CA TYR A 85 -2.63 29.15 12.67
C TYR A 85 -3.35 29.94 13.79
N GLN A 86 -2.61 30.52 14.72
CA GLN A 86 -3.14 31.29 15.85
C GLN A 86 -4.19 30.53 16.67
N VAL A 87 -3.90 29.28 17.01
CA VAL A 87 -4.76 28.39 17.80
C VAL A 87 -4.27 28.35 19.25
N ASP A 88 -5.19 28.37 20.22
CA ASP A 88 -4.86 28.14 21.64
C ASP A 88 -4.73 26.63 21.91
N LEU A 89 -3.50 26.15 22.08
CA LEU A 89 -3.20 24.75 22.38
C LEU A 89 -3.14 24.42 23.87
N ASN A 90 -3.31 25.40 24.77
CA ASN A 90 -3.16 25.17 26.22
C ASN A 90 -4.08 24.05 26.76
N PRO A 91 -5.37 23.96 26.39
CA PRO A 91 -6.23 22.87 26.89
C PRO A 91 -5.71 21.49 26.53
N LEU A 92 -5.14 21.33 25.32
CA LEU A 92 -4.59 20.08 24.82
C LEU A 92 -3.27 19.70 25.52
N LEU A 93 -2.40 20.70 25.71
CA LEU A 93 -1.13 20.52 26.41
C LEU A 93 -1.34 20.18 27.88
N ASP A 94 -2.30 20.83 28.54
CA ASP A 94 -2.68 20.53 29.93
C ASP A 94 -3.22 19.10 30.06
N PHE A 95 -4.09 18.65 29.16
CA PHE A 95 -4.56 17.29 29.13
C PHE A 95 -3.42 16.28 28.96
N LYS A 96 -2.54 16.52 27.99
CA LYS A 96 -1.36 15.67 27.73
C LYS A 96 -0.46 15.57 28.96
N ASN A 97 -0.15 16.70 29.60
CA ASN A 97 0.77 16.76 30.73
C ASN A 97 0.23 16.07 31.98
N ASN A 98 -1.10 16.01 32.13
CA ASN A 98 -1.77 15.37 33.27
C ASN A 98 -2.16 13.92 32.99
N SER A 99 -1.98 13.42 31.77
CA SER A 99 -2.34 12.04 31.41
C SER A 99 -1.24 11.04 31.77
N ILE A 100 -1.64 9.86 32.23
CA ILE A 100 -0.72 8.75 32.56
C ILE A 100 -0.35 7.90 31.34
N TYR A 101 -1.07 8.00 30.21
CA TYR A 101 -1.00 7.05 29.11
C TYR A 101 0.33 7.05 28.34
N LEU A 102 1.16 8.09 28.47
CA LEU A 102 2.54 8.13 27.96
C LEU A 102 3.59 7.90 29.06
N SER A 103 3.18 7.65 30.30
CA SER A 103 4.12 7.41 31.39
C SER A 103 4.88 6.11 31.21
N SER A 104 6.11 6.04 31.76
CA SER A 104 6.91 4.82 31.75
C SER A 104 6.23 3.65 32.46
N GLY A 105 5.37 3.93 33.46
CA GLY A 105 4.57 2.94 34.15
C GLY A 105 3.53 2.30 33.21
N TYR A 106 2.76 3.14 32.54
CA TYR A 106 1.75 2.69 31.57
C TYR A 106 2.36 1.90 30.41
N LEU A 107 3.48 2.38 29.84
CA LEU A 107 4.18 1.67 28.76
C LEU A 107 4.69 0.29 29.18
N LYS A 108 5.15 0.15 30.44
CA LYS A 108 5.57 -1.16 30.96
C LYS A 108 4.39 -2.12 31.13
N GLU A 109 3.27 -1.63 31.63
CA GLU A 109 2.06 -2.42 31.79
C GLU A 109 1.51 -2.86 30.44
N LEU A 110 1.29 -1.92 29.51
CA LEU A 110 0.80 -2.20 28.16
C LEU A 110 1.73 -3.16 27.40
N GLY A 111 3.03 -2.90 27.41
CA GLY A 111 3.99 -3.76 26.72
C GLY A 111 4.09 -5.16 27.35
N GLY A 112 3.97 -5.26 28.67
CA GLY A 112 3.89 -6.55 29.38
C GLY A 112 2.67 -7.36 28.95
N LEU A 113 1.50 -6.73 28.84
CA LEU A 113 0.27 -7.37 28.34
C LEU A 113 0.45 -7.86 26.90
N ILE A 114 1.01 -7.01 26.02
CA ILE A 114 1.26 -7.34 24.61
C ILE A 114 2.25 -8.51 24.48
N ILE A 115 3.34 -8.51 25.24
CA ILE A 115 4.33 -9.61 25.23
C ILE A 115 3.68 -10.92 25.68
N GLN A 116 2.81 -10.87 26.68
CA GLN A 116 2.15 -12.05 27.23
C GLN A 116 1.04 -12.61 26.34
N GLN A 117 0.21 -11.73 25.75
CA GLN A 117 -1.02 -12.12 25.04
C GLN A 117 -0.86 -12.13 23.50
N GLY A 118 0.20 -11.48 22.98
CA GLY A 118 0.32 -11.18 21.56
C GLY A 118 -0.57 -10.01 21.13
N LEU A 119 -0.61 -9.77 19.82
CA LEU A 119 -1.53 -8.79 19.22
C LEU A 119 -2.95 -9.37 19.15
N PRO A 120 -3.99 -8.57 19.38
CA PRO A 120 -5.36 -9.04 19.30
C PRO A 120 -5.69 -9.51 17.87
N LEU A 121 -6.43 -10.64 17.81
CA LEU A 121 -6.99 -11.15 16.56
C LEU A 121 -8.28 -10.40 16.23
N GLU A 122 -8.58 -10.33 14.94
CA GLU A 122 -9.82 -9.74 14.43
C GLU A 122 -11.01 -10.66 14.69
N ASP A 123 -12.13 -10.04 14.99
CA ASP A 123 -13.43 -10.68 15.07
C ASP A 123 -14.13 -10.55 13.69
N PHE A 124 -13.71 -11.41 12.75
CA PHE A 124 -14.32 -11.52 11.44
C PHE A 124 -15.50 -12.50 11.46
N ASP A 125 -16.39 -12.36 10.48
CA ASP A 125 -17.34 -13.41 10.16
C ASP A 125 -16.63 -14.72 9.73
N GLU A 126 -17.40 -15.78 9.57
CA GLU A 126 -16.86 -17.12 9.26
C GLU A 126 -16.10 -17.12 7.94
N GLU A 127 -16.62 -16.42 6.91
CA GLU A 127 -16.00 -16.34 5.57
C GLU A 127 -14.63 -15.66 5.63
N LYS A 128 -14.56 -14.48 6.23
CA LYS A 128 -13.29 -13.72 6.32
C LYS A 128 -12.30 -14.36 7.29
N SER A 129 -12.78 -15.05 8.34
CA SER A 129 -11.94 -15.88 9.21
C SER A 129 -11.30 -17.05 8.48
N LEU A 130 -12.09 -17.78 7.67
CA LEU A 130 -11.57 -18.87 6.84
C LEU A 130 -10.56 -18.35 5.80
N MET A 131 -10.87 -17.23 5.16
CA MET A 131 -9.97 -16.59 4.20
C MET A 131 -8.64 -16.19 4.85
N ARG A 132 -8.66 -15.52 6.00
CA ARG A 132 -7.48 -15.19 6.80
C ARG A 132 -6.64 -16.43 7.08
N ASP A 133 -7.25 -17.49 7.62
CA ASP A 133 -6.55 -18.69 8.04
C ASP A 133 -5.96 -19.44 6.83
N THR A 134 -6.67 -19.48 5.70
CA THR A 134 -6.18 -20.05 4.44
C THR A 134 -4.91 -19.34 3.95
N PHE A 135 -4.95 -18.00 3.82
CA PHE A 135 -3.78 -17.23 3.36
C PHE A 135 -2.66 -17.20 4.39
N ARG A 136 -2.98 -17.25 5.69
CA ARG A 136 -2.00 -17.39 6.77
C ARG A 136 -1.22 -18.70 6.66
N ASN A 137 -1.92 -19.82 6.56
CA ASN A 137 -1.29 -21.14 6.43
C ASN A 137 -0.44 -21.21 5.16
N PHE A 138 -0.96 -20.72 4.04
CA PHE A 138 -0.18 -20.63 2.81
C PHE A 138 1.09 -19.78 2.97
N ALA A 139 0.99 -18.63 3.62
CA ALA A 139 2.13 -17.75 3.86
C ALA A 139 3.19 -18.40 4.77
N GLU A 140 2.78 -19.12 5.83
CA GLU A 140 3.70 -19.81 6.74
C GLU A 140 4.34 -21.05 6.09
N ASP A 141 3.56 -21.89 5.43
CA ASP A 141 4.00 -23.20 4.98
C ASP A 141 4.76 -23.15 3.65
N ILE A 142 4.42 -22.19 2.77
CA ILE A 142 4.97 -22.13 1.41
C ILE A 142 5.82 -20.87 1.17
N VAL A 143 5.32 -19.69 1.54
CA VAL A 143 6.01 -18.43 1.19
C VAL A 143 7.22 -18.18 2.10
N LYS A 144 7.03 -18.22 3.41
CA LYS A 144 8.05 -17.86 4.42
C LYS A 144 9.32 -18.71 4.32
N PRO A 145 9.26 -20.03 4.07
CA PRO A 145 10.45 -20.85 3.88
C PRO A 145 11.30 -20.48 2.68
N LEU A 146 10.70 -19.88 1.63
CA LEU A 146 11.39 -19.49 0.40
C LEU A 146 11.81 -18.01 0.40
N ALA A 147 11.23 -17.19 1.26
CA ALA A 147 11.34 -15.73 1.22
C ALA A 147 12.79 -15.22 1.32
N GLU A 148 13.59 -15.79 2.24
CA GLU A 148 14.99 -15.38 2.41
C GLU A 148 15.83 -15.74 1.18
N LYS A 149 15.67 -16.96 0.66
CA LYS A 149 16.39 -17.38 -0.54
C LYS A 149 16.05 -16.50 -1.73
N ILE A 150 14.75 -16.25 -1.97
CA ILE A 150 14.31 -15.36 -3.06
C ILE A 150 14.94 -13.97 -2.92
N HIS A 151 14.95 -13.41 -1.72
CA HIS A 151 15.49 -12.09 -1.48
C HIS A 151 17.03 -12.04 -1.62
N ARG A 152 17.76 -12.98 -0.98
CA ARG A 152 19.23 -12.96 -0.95
C ARG A 152 19.85 -13.29 -2.30
N GLU A 153 19.29 -14.25 -3.00
CA GLU A 153 19.77 -14.68 -4.31
C GLU A 153 19.15 -13.90 -5.49
N ASN A 154 18.29 -12.91 -5.20
CA ASN A 154 17.56 -12.12 -6.20
C ASN A 154 16.78 -12.99 -7.21
N LEU A 155 16.08 -14.02 -6.72
CA LEU A 155 15.33 -14.94 -7.56
C LEU A 155 13.99 -14.37 -7.98
N LEU A 156 13.45 -14.84 -9.09
CA LEU A 156 12.03 -14.64 -9.44
C LEU A 156 11.14 -15.47 -8.53
N VAL A 157 9.90 -15.03 -8.35
CA VAL A 157 8.87 -15.80 -7.65
C VAL A 157 8.71 -17.15 -8.35
N PRO A 158 8.97 -18.27 -7.65
CA PRO A 158 8.91 -19.59 -8.26
C PRO A 158 7.49 -20.08 -8.45
N ASP A 159 7.31 -21.02 -9.38
CA ASP A 159 6.01 -21.66 -9.64
C ASP A 159 5.46 -22.40 -8.40
N SER A 160 6.34 -22.84 -7.49
CA SER A 160 5.90 -23.43 -6.19
C SER A 160 5.12 -22.44 -5.28
N ILE A 161 5.21 -21.14 -5.53
CA ILE A 161 4.36 -20.11 -4.93
C ILE A 161 3.21 -19.75 -5.87
N LEU A 162 3.48 -19.59 -7.18
CA LEU A 162 2.49 -19.10 -8.15
C LEU A 162 1.35 -20.11 -8.40
N GLU A 163 1.67 -21.40 -8.60
CA GLU A 163 0.64 -22.39 -8.93
C GLU A 163 -0.37 -22.62 -7.80
N PRO A 164 0.04 -22.81 -6.51
CA PRO A 164 -0.95 -22.90 -5.44
C PRO A 164 -1.78 -21.63 -5.24
N LEU A 165 -1.23 -20.43 -5.52
CA LEU A 165 -2.00 -19.17 -5.47
C LEU A 165 -3.06 -19.11 -6.57
N LYS A 166 -2.79 -19.66 -7.76
CA LYS A 166 -3.78 -19.81 -8.83
C LYS A 166 -4.89 -20.77 -8.41
N GLU A 167 -4.52 -21.93 -7.85
CA GLU A 167 -5.47 -22.92 -7.35
C GLU A 167 -6.39 -22.36 -6.25
N LEU A 168 -5.87 -21.49 -5.38
CA LEU A 168 -6.64 -20.76 -4.37
C LEU A 168 -7.53 -19.66 -4.96
N GLY A 169 -7.47 -19.38 -6.27
CA GLY A 169 -8.23 -18.33 -6.92
C GLY A 169 -7.76 -16.90 -6.56
N CYS A 170 -6.54 -16.76 -6.03
CA CYS A 170 -6.01 -15.53 -5.49
C CYS A 170 -6.04 -14.36 -6.49
N PHE A 171 -5.80 -14.62 -7.77
CA PHE A 171 -5.80 -13.62 -8.83
C PHE A 171 -7.21 -13.16 -9.24
N GLY A 172 -8.25 -13.94 -8.89
CA GLY A 172 -9.66 -13.66 -9.13
C GLY A 172 -10.35 -12.83 -8.04
N LEU A 173 -9.64 -12.45 -6.97
CA LEU A 173 -10.20 -11.70 -5.83
C LEU A 173 -10.77 -10.32 -6.18
N SER A 174 -10.44 -9.75 -7.33
CA SER A 174 -10.94 -8.46 -7.83
C SER A 174 -11.70 -8.57 -9.15
N VAL A 175 -11.97 -9.80 -9.60
CA VAL A 175 -12.71 -10.07 -10.83
C VAL A 175 -14.12 -10.56 -10.46
N PRO A 176 -15.18 -10.03 -11.09
CA PRO A 176 -16.55 -10.47 -10.85
C PRO A 176 -16.78 -11.97 -11.14
N ILE A 177 -17.71 -12.58 -10.42
CA ILE A 177 -18.09 -14.00 -10.59
C ILE A 177 -18.56 -14.26 -12.02
N SER A 178 -19.27 -13.34 -12.65
CA SER A 178 -19.71 -13.44 -14.06
C SER A 178 -18.57 -13.59 -15.06
N PHE A 179 -17.36 -13.17 -14.68
CA PHE A 179 -16.13 -13.34 -15.47
C PHE A 179 -15.17 -14.40 -14.88
N GLY A 180 -15.67 -15.27 -13.99
CA GLY A 180 -14.90 -16.39 -13.43
C GLY A 180 -13.99 -16.02 -12.25
N GLY A 181 -14.17 -14.83 -11.67
CA GLY A 181 -13.50 -14.41 -10.44
C GLY A 181 -14.25 -14.78 -9.16
N LEU A 182 -13.89 -14.16 -8.06
CA LEU A 182 -14.45 -14.43 -6.72
C LEU A 182 -15.22 -13.23 -6.14
N THR A 183 -15.11 -12.03 -6.73
CA THR A 183 -15.85 -10.86 -6.27
C THR A 183 -17.32 -10.95 -6.71
N PRO A 184 -18.29 -10.68 -5.82
CA PRO A 184 -19.70 -10.55 -6.22
C PRO A 184 -19.89 -9.50 -7.33
N ASP A 185 -20.79 -9.77 -8.28
CA ASP A 185 -21.00 -8.87 -9.43
C ASP A 185 -21.55 -7.50 -9.05
N GLU A 186 -22.25 -7.41 -7.91
CA GLU A 186 -22.96 -6.20 -7.48
C GLU A 186 -22.14 -5.31 -6.52
N LYS A 187 -21.03 -5.80 -5.97
CA LYS A 187 -20.21 -5.07 -4.99
C LYS A 187 -18.77 -5.57 -4.96
N ASP A 188 -17.85 -4.66 -4.65
CA ASP A 188 -16.47 -5.02 -4.34
C ASP A 188 -16.37 -5.83 -3.03
N ASP A 189 -15.31 -6.65 -2.89
CA ASP A 189 -14.88 -7.28 -1.63
C ASP A 189 -13.48 -6.77 -1.26
N SER A 190 -13.42 -5.49 -0.94
CA SER A 190 -12.17 -4.83 -0.54
C SER A 190 -11.63 -5.40 0.77
N LEU A 191 -12.51 -5.83 1.68
CA LEU A 191 -12.10 -6.44 2.94
C LEU A 191 -11.40 -7.79 2.72
N GLY A 192 -11.97 -8.67 1.88
CA GLY A 192 -11.32 -9.93 1.51
C GLY A 192 -9.97 -9.72 0.84
N MET A 193 -9.87 -8.74 -0.07
CA MET A 193 -8.62 -8.36 -0.71
C MET A 193 -7.56 -7.88 0.32
N VAL A 194 -7.96 -7.08 1.30
CA VAL A 194 -7.09 -6.60 2.38
C VAL A 194 -6.58 -7.75 3.25
N VAL A 195 -7.47 -8.66 3.65
CA VAL A 195 -7.12 -9.83 4.48
C VAL A 195 -6.11 -10.73 3.77
N ALA A 196 -6.36 -11.06 2.50
CA ALA A 196 -5.41 -11.84 1.69
C ALA A 196 -4.05 -11.14 1.55
N THR A 197 -4.07 -9.83 1.23
CA THR A 197 -2.85 -9.02 1.05
C THR A 197 -2.02 -8.95 2.33
N GLU A 198 -2.66 -8.78 3.50
CA GLU A 198 -1.98 -8.72 4.79
C GLU A 198 -1.26 -10.03 5.10
N GLU A 199 -1.95 -11.17 5.03
CA GLU A 199 -1.36 -12.47 5.36
C GLU A 199 -0.25 -12.88 4.36
N LEU A 200 -0.45 -12.65 3.07
CA LEU A 200 0.59 -12.89 2.06
C LEU A 200 1.84 -12.02 2.30
N SER A 201 1.64 -10.74 2.69
CA SER A 201 2.74 -9.81 2.99
C SER A 201 3.45 -10.15 4.28
N ARG A 202 2.76 -10.77 5.24
CA ARG A 202 3.36 -11.33 6.45
C ARG A 202 4.33 -12.47 6.11
N GLY A 203 4.06 -13.28 5.09
CA GLY A 203 5.00 -14.26 4.56
C GLY A 203 6.18 -13.60 3.85
N SER A 204 5.90 -12.80 2.83
CA SER A 204 6.89 -11.99 2.11
C SER A 204 6.23 -10.89 1.30
N LEU A 205 6.67 -9.65 1.49
CA LEU A 205 6.18 -8.50 0.74
C LEU A 205 6.42 -8.67 -0.78
N GLY A 206 7.64 -9.02 -1.17
CA GLY A 206 8.06 -9.12 -2.57
C GLY A 206 7.67 -10.41 -3.25
N ALA A 207 7.69 -11.56 -2.53
CA ALA A 207 7.43 -12.86 -3.14
C ALA A 207 5.94 -13.25 -3.18
N ALA A 208 5.07 -12.64 -2.36
CA ALA A 208 3.65 -12.97 -2.31
C ALA A 208 2.72 -11.76 -2.14
N GLY A 209 2.98 -10.88 -1.19
CA GLY A 209 2.07 -9.80 -0.78
C GLY A 209 1.71 -8.80 -1.87
N SER A 210 2.46 -8.76 -2.95
CA SER A 210 2.22 -7.82 -4.06
C SER A 210 1.73 -8.48 -5.35
N LEU A 211 1.59 -9.81 -5.38
CA LEU A 211 1.21 -10.55 -6.59
C LEU A 211 -0.20 -10.19 -7.08
N ILE A 212 -1.13 -9.95 -6.15
CA ILE A 212 -2.54 -9.68 -6.48
C ILE A 212 -2.83 -8.22 -6.88
N THR A 213 -1.89 -7.30 -6.65
CA THR A 213 -2.10 -5.87 -6.93
C THR A 213 -2.21 -5.55 -8.42
N ARG A 214 -1.36 -6.17 -9.27
CA ARG A 214 -1.37 -5.89 -10.72
C ARG A 214 -2.62 -6.43 -11.40
N PRO A 215 -3.06 -7.66 -11.11
CA PRO A 215 -4.36 -8.16 -11.55
C PRO A 215 -5.52 -7.24 -11.15
N GLU A 216 -5.56 -6.76 -9.90
CA GLU A 216 -6.61 -5.82 -9.47
C GLU A 216 -6.59 -4.52 -10.26
N ILE A 217 -5.44 -3.87 -10.39
CA ILE A 217 -5.32 -2.60 -11.14
C ILE A 217 -5.81 -2.79 -12.58
N MET A 218 -5.39 -3.88 -13.23
CA MET A 218 -5.77 -4.19 -14.60
C MET A 218 -7.27 -4.53 -14.71
N ALA A 219 -7.78 -5.39 -13.83
CA ALA A 219 -9.19 -5.78 -13.84
C ALA A 219 -10.11 -4.56 -13.63
N ARG A 220 -9.82 -3.70 -12.65
CA ARG A 220 -10.60 -2.48 -12.40
C ARG A 220 -10.55 -1.51 -13.59
N ALA A 221 -9.40 -1.36 -14.26
CA ALA A 221 -9.30 -0.51 -15.45
C ALA A 221 -10.12 -1.07 -16.63
N ILE A 222 -10.12 -2.39 -16.84
CA ILE A 222 -10.91 -3.07 -17.88
C ILE A 222 -12.41 -3.01 -17.56
N LEU A 223 -12.79 -3.24 -16.30
CA LEU A 223 -14.20 -3.14 -15.86
C LEU A 223 -14.77 -1.74 -16.08
N GLU A 224 -13.98 -0.71 -15.79
CA GLU A 224 -14.38 0.70 -15.93
C GLU A 224 -14.46 1.13 -17.38
N GLY A 225 -13.47 0.78 -18.21
CA GLY A 225 -13.31 1.36 -19.54
C GLY A 225 -13.43 0.39 -20.71
N GLY A 226 -13.35 -0.92 -20.48
CA GLY A 226 -13.35 -1.92 -21.54
C GLY A 226 -14.71 -2.17 -22.17
N THR A 227 -14.73 -2.50 -23.47
CA THR A 227 -15.94 -3.01 -24.12
C THR A 227 -16.32 -4.39 -23.55
N GLN A 228 -17.52 -4.89 -23.86
CA GLN A 228 -17.95 -6.21 -23.39
C GLN A 228 -17.03 -7.30 -23.92
N GLU A 229 -16.61 -7.21 -25.18
CA GLU A 229 -15.69 -8.17 -25.82
C GLU A 229 -14.30 -8.13 -25.14
N GLN A 230 -13.81 -6.96 -24.75
CA GLN A 230 -12.56 -6.81 -24.02
C GLN A 230 -12.65 -7.40 -22.60
N LYS A 231 -13.76 -7.19 -21.92
CA LYS A 231 -14.03 -7.81 -20.60
C LYS A 231 -14.04 -9.33 -20.70
N GLU A 232 -14.76 -9.89 -21.66
CA GLU A 232 -14.84 -11.35 -21.91
C GLU A 232 -13.50 -11.95 -22.34
N ARG A 233 -12.65 -11.19 -23.05
CA ARG A 233 -11.31 -11.63 -23.48
C ARG A 233 -10.33 -11.72 -22.33
N TRP A 234 -10.26 -10.72 -21.47
CA TRP A 234 -9.16 -10.58 -20.51
C TRP A 234 -9.52 -10.97 -19.06
N LEU A 235 -10.72 -10.63 -18.57
CA LEU A 235 -11.06 -10.83 -17.16
C LEU A 235 -11.03 -12.30 -16.73
N PRO A 236 -11.53 -13.27 -17.51
CA PRO A 236 -11.44 -14.69 -17.13
C PRO A 236 -10.00 -15.20 -17.02
N ASN A 237 -9.11 -14.68 -17.85
CA ASN A 237 -7.69 -15.05 -17.85
C ASN A 237 -6.96 -14.41 -16.66
N ILE A 238 -7.28 -13.15 -16.36
CA ILE A 238 -6.78 -12.46 -15.16
C ILE A 238 -7.20 -13.22 -13.90
N ALA A 239 -8.47 -13.64 -13.80
CA ALA A 239 -8.98 -14.37 -12.66
C ALA A 239 -8.23 -15.68 -12.39
N LYS A 240 -7.81 -16.37 -13.45
CA LYS A 240 -7.01 -17.60 -13.36
C LYS A 240 -5.53 -17.34 -13.06
N GLY A 241 -5.05 -16.08 -13.21
CA GLY A 241 -3.62 -15.79 -13.19
C GLY A 241 -2.85 -16.34 -14.40
N GLU A 242 -3.54 -16.58 -15.52
CA GLU A 242 -2.99 -17.14 -16.77
C GLU A 242 -3.49 -16.36 -17.98
N PRO A 243 -2.70 -15.41 -18.45
CA PRO A 243 -1.36 -15.02 -17.98
C PRO A 243 -1.37 -14.05 -16.77
N LEU A 244 -0.22 -13.96 -16.10
CA LEU A 244 0.03 -12.97 -15.05
C LEU A 244 0.06 -11.54 -15.61
N CYS A 245 -0.15 -10.55 -14.75
CA CYS A 245 -0.29 -9.14 -15.12
C CYS A 245 0.87 -8.26 -14.69
N ALA A 246 1.17 -7.24 -15.48
CA ALA A 246 2.04 -6.12 -15.14
C ALA A 246 1.40 -4.78 -15.50
N VAL A 247 1.88 -3.70 -14.87
CA VAL A 247 1.40 -2.33 -15.09
C VAL A 247 2.58 -1.44 -15.47
N SER A 248 2.47 -0.69 -16.56
CA SER A 248 3.49 0.13 -17.19
C SER A 248 3.00 1.57 -17.36
N VAL A 249 3.15 2.38 -16.31
CA VAL A 249 2.67 3.77 -16.24
C VAL A 249 3.85 4.74 -16.12
N THR A 250 4.71 4.54 -15.15
CA THR A 250 5.84 5.41 -14.81
C THR A 250 6.90 5.48 -15.92
N GLU A 251 7.46 6.66 -16.13
CA GLU A 251 8.57 6.90 -17.06
C GLU A 251 9.80 7.43 -16.31
N PRO A 252 11.02 7.35 -16.89
CA PRO A 252 12.24 7.82 -16.23
C PRO A 252 12.15 9.25 -15.69
N ASN A 253 11.42 10.12 -16.38
CA ASN A 253 11.25 11.53 -16.01
C ASN A 253 9.89 11.85 -15.38
N THR A 254 8.98 10.88 -15.26
CA THR A 254 7.59 11.12 -14.88
C THR A 254 7.06 9.98 -14.01
N GLY A 255 7.09 10.15 -12.68
CA GLY A 255 6.54 9.19 -11.71
C GLY A 255 5.27 9.76 -11.04
N SER A 256 5.42 10.71 -10.13
CA SER A 256 4.30 11.32 -9.41
C SER A 256 3.38 12.15 -10.30
N ASP A 257 3.91 12.79 -11.35
CA ASP A 257 3.14 13.57 -12.33
C ASP A 257 2.70 12.71 -13.52
N VAL A 258 1.80 11.75 -13.25
CA VAL A 258 1.28 10.81 -14.27
C VAL A 258 0.62 11.53 -15.46
N ALA A 259 0.10 12.75 -15.25
CA ALA A 259 -0.51 13.53 -16.33
C ALA A 259 0.50 13.95 -17.42
N SER A 260 1.78 14.01 -17.08
CA SER A 260 2.88 14.41 -17.98
C SER A 260 3.58 13.22 -18.65
N VAL A 261 3.01 12.02 -18.60
CA VAL A 261 3.49 10.83 -19.33
C VAL A 261 3.61 11.13 -20.82
N SER A 262 4.73 10.71 -21.42
CA SER A 262 5.17 11.08 -22.76
C SER A 262 5.35 9.91 -23.73
N LEU A 263 5.29 8.63 -23.29
CA LEU A 263 5.30 7.47 -24.17
C LEU A 263 4.26 7.71 -25.28
N LYS A 264 4.72 7.81 -26.51
CA LYS A 264 3.88 8.18 -27.65
C LYS A 264 3.18 6.95 -28.24
N ALA A 265 1.88 7.05 -28.51
CA ALA A 265 1.11 6.11 -29.29
C ALA A 265 0.63 6.81 -30.57
N THR A 266 1.24 6.49 -31.70
CA THR A 266 0.91 7.10 -33.00
C THR A 266 -0.03 6.19 -33.77
N LYS A 267 -1.20 6.72 -34.19
CA LYS A 267 -2.18 5.98 -34.99
C LYS A 267 -1.59 5.55 -36.33
N THR A 268 -1.81 4.29 -36.69
CA THR A 268 -1.42 3.72 -37.98
C THR A 268 -2.55 2.82 -38.51
N SER A 269 -2.36 2.19 -39.67
CA SER A 269 -3.35 1.27 -40.22
C SER A 269 -3.54 0.05 -39.32
N GLY A 270 -4.76 -0.12 -38.78
CA GLY A 270 -5.15 -1.26 -37.94
C GLY A 270 -4.63 -1.22 -36.50
N GLY A 271 -3.99 -0.12 -36.07
CA GLY A 271 -3.45 -0.04 -34.73
C GLY A 271 -2.64 1.22 -34.42
N TRP A 272 -1.66 1.05 -33.54
CA TRP A 272 -0.85 2.12 -32.96
C TRP A 272 0.63 1.69 -32.91
N LEU A 273 1.54 2.64 -33.12
CA LEU A 273 2.97 2.46 -32.89
C LEU A 273 3.33 3.12 -31.56
N LEU A 274 3.88 2.33 -30.63
CA LEU A 274 4.37 2.80 -29.35
C LEU A 274 5.85 3.16 -29.44
N ASN A 275 6.20 4.36 -28.94
CA ASN A 275 7.56 4.87 -28.92
C ASN A 275 7.89 5.55 -27.59
N GLY A 276 8.97 5.13 -26.92
CA GLY A 276 9.45 5.73 -25.68
C GLY A 276 9.79 4.72 -24.59
N GLY A 277 10.11 5.24 -23.42
CA GLY A 277 10.56 4.45 -22.28
C GLY A 277 9.57 4.41 -21.13
N LYS A 278 9.50 3.27 -20.46
CA LYS A 278 8.80 3.05 -19.19
C LYS A 278 9.77 2.50 -18.15
N THR A 279 9.51 2.75 -16.88
CA THR A 279 10.34 2.23 -15.79
C THR A 279 9.47 1.76 -14.62
N TRP A 280 10.07 0.99 -13.71
CA TRP A 280 9.37 0.40 -12.57
C TRP A 280 8.18 -0.48 -12.96
N CYS A 281 8.27 -1.14 -14.13
CA CYS A 281 7.25 -2.08 -14.59
C CYS A 281 7.43 -3.41 -13.86
N THR A 282 6.88 -3.49 -12.64
CA THR A 282 7.03 -4.66 -11.78
C THR A 282 6.38 -5.87 -12.40
N PHE A 283 7.12 -7.00 -12.40
CA PHE A 283 6.71 -8.30 -12.91
C PHE A 283 6.59 -8.39 -14.45
N ALA A 284 7.06 -7.38 -15.18
CA ALA A 284 6.90 -7.34 -16.64
C ALA A 284 7.55 -8.53 -17.39
N GLY A 285 8.61 -9.14 -16.86
CA GLY A 285 9.21 -10.36 -17.45
C GLY A 285 8.21 -11.52 -17.42
N ALA A 286 7.73 -11.90 -16.25
CA ALA A 286 6.84 -13.03 -16.03
C ALA A 286 5.38 -12.78 -16.49
N ALA A 287 4.97 -11.52 -16.66
CA ALA A 287 3.62 -11.18 -17.09
C ALA A 287 3.41 -11.51 -18.57
N GLY A 288 2.21 -11.98 -18.90
CA GLY A 288 1.74 -12.13 -20.27
C GLY A 288 0.75 -11.04 -20.70
N LEU A 289 0.22 -10.27 -19.72
CA LEU A 289 -0.56 -9.05 -19.97
C LEU A 289 0.15 -7.85 -19.36
N ILE A 290 0.31 -6.78 -20.15
CA ILE A 290 0.89 -5.51 -19.67
C ILE A 290 -0.10 -4.38 -19.94
N LEU A 291 -0.54 -3.71 -18.88
CA LEU A 291 -1.35 -2.51 -18.95
C LEU A 291 -0.44 -1.30 -19.18
N VAL A 292 -0.55 -0.62 -20.32
CA VAL A 292 0.36 0.47 -20.72
C VAL A 292 -0.40 1.77 -20.88
N LEU A 293 0.00 2.81 -20.13
CA LEU A 293 -0.49 4.17 -20.31
C LEU A 293 0.38 4.92 -21.32
N ALA A 294 -0.23 5.43 -22.39
CA ALA A 294 0.48 6.12 -23.47
C ALA A 294 -0.27 7.37 -23.93
N ARG A 295 0.44 8.32 -24.53
CA ARG A 295 -0.11 9.54 -25.09
C ARG A 295 -0.56 9.32 -26.53
N THR A 296 -1.86 9.39 -26.76
CA THR A 296 -2.49 9.27 -28.09
C THR A 296 -2.78 10.62 -28.74
N GLU A 297 -2.79 11.71 -27.96
CA GLU A 297 -3.03 13.05 -28.47
C GLU A 297 -1.74 13.84 -28.57
N GLU A 298 -1.52 14.48 -29.71
CA GLU A 298 -0.32 15.31 -29.98
C GLU A 298 -0.37 16.63 -29.19
N ASP A 299 -1.58 17.16 -28.95
CA ASP A 299 -1.77 18.38 -28.18
C ASP A 299 -1.48 18.13 -26.69
N GLN A 300 -0.29 18.55 -26.25
CA GLN A 300 0.14 18.43 -24.85
C GLN A 300 -0.70 19.27 -23.87
N SER A 301 -1.40 20.31 -24.36
CA SER A 301 -2.27 21.14 -23.50
C SER A 301 -3.45 20.35 -22.92
N LEU A 302 -3.81 19.23 -23.52
CA LEU A 302 -4.83 18.30 -23.01
C LEU A 302 -4.41 17.62 -21.70
N GLY A 303 -3.10 17.63 -21.35
CA GLY A 303 -2.59 17.02 -20.13
C GLY A 303 -3.01 15.55 -20.01
N HIS A 304 -3.67 15.17 -18.93
CA HIS A 304 -4.16 13.82 -18.68
C HIS A 304 -5.24 13.35 -19.67
N ARG A 305 -5.98 14.29 -20.31
CA ARG A 305 -7.00 13.96 -21.33
C ARG A 305 -6.40 13.53 -22.67
N GLY A 306 -5.09 13.64 -22.84
CA GLY A 306 -4.37 13.12 -24.00
C GLY A 306 -3.84 11.70 -23.82
N LEU A 307 -4.15 11.04 -22.69
CA LEU A 307 -3.61 9.72 -22.33
C LEU A 307 -4.66 8.63 -22.55
N SER A 308 -4.23 7.52 -23.15
CA SER A 308 -5.04 6.32 -23.40
C SER A 308 -4.37 5.09 -22.79
N LEU A 309 -5.15 4.05 -22.57
CA LEU A 309 -4.71 2.85 -21.87
C LEU A 309 -4.80 1.63 -22.79
N PHE A 310 -3.73 0.88 -22.89
CA PHE A 310 -3.61 -0.29 -23.75
C PHE A 310 -3.34 -1.55 -22.93
N VAL A 311 -3.89 -2.69 -23.36
CA VAL A 311 -3.49 -4.02 -22.87
C VAL A 311 -2.64 -4.69 -23.94
N ILE A 312 -1.37 -4.96 -23.62
CA ILE A 312 -0.44 -5.64 -24.52
C ILE A 312 -0.32 -7.09 -24.08
N GLU A 313 -0.50 -8.02 -25.00
CA GLU A 313 -0.29 -9.44 -24.80
C GLU A 313 1.11 -9.84 -25.25
N LYS A 314 1.82 -10.63 -24.46
CA LYS A 314 3.12 -11.19 -24.78
C LYS A 314 3.35 -12.54 -24.12
N GLU A 315 4.33 -13.28 -24.58
CA GLU A 315 4.80 -14.47 -23.91
C GLU A 315 5.53 -14.17 -22.58
N ARG A 316 5.46 -15.11 -21.63
CA ARG A 316 6.26 -15.06 -20.40
C ARG A 316 7.74 -15.17 -20.76
N HIS A 317 8.56 -14.34 -20.11
CA HIS A 317 10.02 -14.39 -20.19
C HIS A 317 10.60 -14.61 -18.81
N GLU A 318 11.57 -15.48 -18.73
CA GLU A 318 12.37 -15.72 -17.53
C GLU A 318 13.70 -14.96 -17.62
N GLY A 319 14.19 -14.52 -16.46
CA GLY A 319 15.46 -13.80 -16.37
C GLY A 319 15.32 -12.29 -16.28
N GLU A 320 16.48 -11.61 -16.28
CA GLU A 320 16.60 -10.18 -15.99
C GLU A 320 16.49 -9.28 -17.24
N SER A 321 16.32 -9.86 -18.44
CA SER A 321 16.12 -9.08 -19.67
C SER A 321 15.39 -9.89 -20.72
N PHE A 322 14.63 -9.19 -21.56
CA PHE A 322 14.00 -9.78 -22.75
C PHE A 322 13.89 -8.77 -23.88
N VAL A 323 13.75 -9.29 -25.09
CA VAL A 323 13.51 -8.53 -26.32
C VAL A 323 12.40 -9.21 -27.10
N ILE A 324 11.44 -8.45 -27.58
CA ILE A 324 10.39 -8.88 -28.50
C ILE A 324 10.58 -8.09 -29.79
N GLU A 325 10.80 -8.80 -30.90
CA GLU A 325 10.89 -8.23 -32.24
C GLU A 325 9.68 -8.65 -33.06
N GLN A 326 9.02 -7.69 -33.67
CA GLN A 326 7.86 -7.91 -34.52
C GLN A 326 8.27 -8.00 -36.01
N THR A 327 7.48 -8.71 -36.80
CA THR A 327 7.74 -8.90 -38.23
C THR A 327 7.77 -7.60 -39.06
N ASN A 328 7.13 -6.56 -38.54
CA ASN A 328 7.13 -5.19 -39.12
C ASN A 328 8.36 -4.35 -38.70
N GLY A 329 9.27 -4.93 -37.91
CA GLY A 329 10.47 -4.25 -37.39
C GLY A 329 10.29 -3.56 -36.05
N GLY A 330 9.06 -3.52 -35.48
CA GLY A 330 8.81 -2.95 -34.15
C GLY A 330 9.48 -3.78 -33.06
N LYS A 331 9.93 -3.11 -31.99
CA LYS A 331 10.71 -3.74 -30.93
C LYS A 331 10.31 -3.29 -29.53
N LEU A 332 10.24 -4.24 -28.60
CA LEU A 332 10.16 -3.99 -27.17
C LEU A 332 11.37 -4.62 -26.49
N SER A 333 12.18 -3.83 -25.82
CA SER A 333 13.29 -4.30 -25.01
C SER A 333 13.06 -3.99 -23.53
N ALA A 334 13.48 -4.89 -22.65
CA ALA A 334 13.31 -4.72 -21.21
C ALA A 334 14.50 -5.27 -20.44
N LYS A 335 14.82 -4.60 -19.30
CA LYS A 335 15.87 -4.99 -18.38
C LYS A 335 15.43 -4.76 -16.94
N ALA A 336 15.71 -5.75 -16.08
CA ALA A 336 15.41 -5.66 -14.66
C ALA A 336 16.28 -4.59 -13.97
N ILE A 337 15.67 -3.87 -13.04
CA ILE A 337 16.30 -2.87 -12.18
C ILE A 337 16.76 -3.58 -10.90
N ALA A 338 18.05 -3.47 -10.56
CA ALA A 338 18.56 -3.98 -9.30
C ALA A 338 18.02 -3.14 -8.13
N THR A 339 17.36 -3.77 -7.16
CA THR A 339 16.73 -3.12 -6.01
C THR A 339 17.33 -3.62 -4.69
N ILE A 340 17.28 -2.78 -3.64
CA ILE A 340 17.76 -3.15 -2.30
C ILE A 340 16.81 -4.11 -1.57
N GLY A 341 15.53 -4.10 -1.91
CA GLY A 341 14.47 -4.93 -1.35
C GLY A 341 13.37 -5.16 -2.35
N TYR A 342 12.22 -5.69 -1.89
CA TYR A 342 11.06 -5.98 -2.74
C TYR A 342 11.41 -6.93 -3.89
N ARG A 343 12.30 -7.90 -3.60
CA ARG A 343 12.79 -8.87 -4.57
C ARG A 343 11.81 -10.03 -4.71
N GLY A 344 11.84 -10.65 -5.87
CA GLY A 344 10.92 -11.73 -6.29
C GLY A 344 10.16 -11.38 -7.55
N MET A 345 9.55 -10.23 -7.62
CA MET A 345 8.76 -9.80 -8.78
C MET A 345 9.55 -9.00 -9.82
N HIS A 346 10.77 -8.65 -9.60
CA HIS A 346 11.61 -7.78 -10.43
C HIS A 346 10.85 -6.62 -11.09
N SER A 347 11.38 -5.43 -11.02
CA SER A 347 10.88 -4.26 -11.75
C SER A 347 11.74 -4.03 -12.98
N PHE A 348 11.14 -3.66 -14.10
CA PHE A 348 11.83 -3.52 -15.37
C PHE A 348 11.81 -2.07 -15.87
N GLU A 349 12.91 -1.68 -16.52
CA GLU A 349 12.91 -0.64 -17.54
C GLU A 349 12.49 -1.26 -18.85
N MET A 350 11.62 -0.58 -19.60
CA MET A 350 11.07 -1.06 -20.86
C MET A 350 11.21 0.04 -21.92
N PHE A 351 11.64 -0.31 -23.12
CA PHE A 351 11.76 0.61 -24.24
C PHE A 351 11.00 0.09 -25.45
N TYR A 352 10.08 0.90 -25.94
CA TYR A 352 9.27 0.66 -27.12
C TYR A 352 9.85 1.44 -28.30
N ASP A 353 10.07 0.77 -29.43
CA ASP A 353 10.61 1.32 -30.66
C ASP A 353 9.74 0.84 -31.84
N ASP A 354 8.89 1.74 -32.35
CA ASP A 354 7.86 1.45 -33.33
C ASP A 354 7.07 0.16 -33.05
N PHE A 355 6.86 -0.12 -31.75
CA PHE A 355 6.19 -1.34 -31.32
C PHE A 355 4.71 -1.27 -31.62
N PHE A 356 4.25 -2.11 -32.56
CA PHE A 356 2.87 -2.14 -33.01
C PHE A 356 1.94 -2.80 -31.99
N VAL A 357 0.79 -2.16 -31.72
CA VAL A 357 -0.35 -2.73 -31.00
C VAL A 357 -1.61 -2.52 -31.81
N SER A 358 -2.44 -3.56 -31.91
CA SER A 358 -3.71 -3.47 -32.67
C SER A 358 -4.75 -2.58 -31.99
N ASP A 359 -5.75 -2.13 -32.74
CA ASP A 359 -6.80 -1.24 -32.23
C ASP A 359 -7.60 -1.86 -31.08
N ASP A 360 -7.80 -3.16 -31.08
CA ASP A 360 -8.52 -3.91 -30.05
C ASP A 360 -7.78 -3.96 -28.69
N CYS A 361 -6.49 -3.60 -28.66
CA CYS A 361 -5.70 -3.43 -27.44
C CYS A 361 -5.99 -2.12 -26.69
N LEU A 362 -6.58 -1.10 -27.35
CA LEU A 362 -6.97 0.15 -26.72
C LEU A 362 -8.24 -0.07 -25.87
N ILE A 363 -8.14 0.12 -24.56
CA ILE A 363 -9.29 -0.05 -23.66
C ILE A 363 -10.40 0.92 -24.04
N GLY A 364 -11.60 0.37 -24.30
CA GLY A 364 -12.77 1.11 -24.72
C GLY A 364 -12.74 1.56 -26.18
N LEU A 365 -11.77 1.09 -26.97
CA LEU A 365 -11.59 1.46 -28.37
C LEU A 365 -11.56 2.99 -28.56
N ASP A 366 -12.13 3.51 -29.64
CA ASP A 366 -12.15 4.97 -29.90
C ASP A 366 -12.88 5.77 -28.81
N GLU A 367 -13.88 5.19 -28.15
CA GLU A 367 -14.58 5.85 -27.03
C GLU A 367 -13.73 5.96 -25.77
N GLY A 368 -12.75 5.08 -25.60
CA GLY A 368 -11.79 5.08 -24.49
C GLY A 368 -10.58 5.96 -24.72
N ARG A 369 -10.39 6.49 -25.93
CA ARG A 369 -9.30 7.39 -26.27
C ARG A 369 -9.33 8.67 -25.44
N GLY A 370 -8.19 9.03 -24.86
CA GLY A 370 -8.07 10.18 -23.95
C GLY A 370 -8.62 9.95 -22.53
N LYS A 371 -9.15 8.76 -22.23
CA LYS A 371 -9.69 8.42 -20.89
C LYS A 371 -8.76 7.53 -20.05
N GLY A 372 -7.58 7.17 -20.58
CA GLY A 372 -6.66 6.22 -19.93
C GLY A 372 -6.22 6.64 -18.55
N PHE A 373 -6.05 7.94 -18.29
CA PHE A 373 -5.73 8.45 -16.96
C PHE A 373 -6.80 8.10 -15.93
N TYR A 374 -8.08 8.29 -16.25
CA TYR A 374 -9.18 8.03 -15.33
C TYR A 374 -9.28 6.54 -14.99
N TYR A 375 -9.14 5.66 -15.98
CA TYR A 375 -9.15 4.22 -15.79
C TYR A 375 -7.97 3.76 -14.91
N THR A 376 -6.80 4.34 -15.13
CA THR A 376 -5.60 4.08 -14.30
C THR A 376 -5.81 4.53 -12.84
N MET A 377 -6.37 5.72 -12.63
CA MET A 377 -6.63 6.23 -11.27
C MET A 377 -7.66 5.39 -10.51
N LYS A 378 -8.66 4.84 -11.19
CA LYS A 378 -9.63 3.92 -10.59
C LYS A 378 -8.93 2.65 -10.06
N GLY A 379 -8.02 2.07 -10.86
CA GLY A 379 -7.20 0.92 -10.43
C GLY A 379 -6.30 1.25 -9.23
N PHE A 380 -5.66 2.42 -9.24
CA PHE A 380 -4.75 2.82 -8.17
C PHE A 380 -5.42 3.12 -6.82
N SER A 381 -6.72 3.39 -6.79
CA SER A 381 -7.44 3.58 -5.52
C SER A 381 -7.43 2.32 -4.68
N GLY A 382 -7.69 1.14 -5.27
CA GLY A 382 -7.53 -0.16 -4.61
C GLY A 382 -6.07 -0.44 -4.23
N GLY A 383 -5.12 -0.10 -5.10
CA GLY A 383 -3.68 -0.29 -4.84
C GLY A 383 -3.17 0.44 -3.59
N ARG A 384 -3.72 1.63 -3.25
CA ARG A 384 -3.37 2.35 -2.02
C ARG A 384 -3.81 1.61 -0.77
N LEU A 385 -5.05 1.12 -0.76
CA LEU A 385 -5.57 0.32 0.35
C LEU A 385 -4.78 -0.98 0.52
N GLN A 386 -4.49 -1.69 -0.57
CA GLN A 386 -3.60 -2.86 -0.52
C GLN A 386 -2.20 -2.51 0.00
N THR A 387 -1.68 -1.32 -0.32
CA THR A 387 -0.37 -0.90 0.20
C THR A 387 -0.40 -0.73 1.72
N ALA A 388 -1.49 -0.22 2.28
CA ALA A 388 -1.68 -0.19 3.73
C ALA A 388 -1.76 -1.62 4.33
N ALA A 389 -2.49 -2.53 3.70
CA ALA A 389 -2.56 -3.94 4.12
C ALA A 389 -1.19 -4.63 4.07
N ARG A 390 -0.40 -4.37 3.01
CA ARG A 390 1.00 -4.84 2.90
C ARG A 390 1.86 -4.34 4.05
N ALA A 391 1.71 -3.06 4.42
CA ALA A 391 2.42 -2.49 5.56
C ALA A 391 2.02 -3.17 6.87
N CYS A 392 0.72 -3.45 7.09
CA CYS A 392 0.23 -4.16 8.26
C CYS A 392 0.81 -5.58 8.36
N GLY A 393 0.78 -6.35 7.28
CA GLY A 393 1.37 -7.69 7.24
C GLY A 393 2.87 -7.70 7.52
N LEU A 394 3.61 -6.77 6.91
CA LEU A 394 5.06 -6.63 7.11
C LEU A 394 5.40 -6.22 8.55
N MET A 395 4.67 -5.26 9.12
CA MET A 395 4.85 -4.85 10.52
C MET A 395 4.59 -6.02 11.49
N ARG A 396 3.55 -6.81 11.21
CA ARG A 396 3.21 -7.99 12.02
C ARG A 396 4.31 -9.03 11.99
N ALA A 397 4.83 -9.37 10.80
CA ALA A 397 5.96 -10.29 10.66
C ALA A 397 7.18 -9.81 11.46
N ALA A 398 7.54 -8.53 11.32
CA ALA A 398 8.66 -7.94 12.03
C ALA A 398 8.47 -7.96 13.56
N PHE A 399 7.26 -7.66 14.03
CA PHE A 399 6.91 -7.71 15.45
C PHE A 399 6.97 -9.13 16.01
N GLU A 400 6.37 -10.11 15.35
CA GLU A 400 6.32 -11.51 15.79
C GLU A 400 7.73 -12.12 15.89
N ASP A 401 8.56 -11.91 14.87
CA ASP A 401 9.94 -12.38 14.87
C ASP A 401 10.80 -11.67 15.94
N ALA A 402 10.60 -10.36 16.12
CA ALA A 402 11.29 -9.61 17.19
C ALA A 402 10.89 -10.08 18.59
N LEU A 403 9.61 -10.36 18.81
CA LEU A 403 9.10 -10.86 20.09
C LEU A 403 9.67 -12.23 20.39
N LYS A 404 9.63 -13.15 19.41
CA LYS A 404 10.21 -14.49 19.55
C LYS A 404 11.69 -14.43 19.91
N TYR A 405 12.49 -13.73 19.11
CA TYR A 405 13.93 -13.59 19.34
C TYR A 405 14.24 -12.94 20.69
N SER A 406 13.55 -11.85 21.05
CA SER A 406 13.77 -11.13 22.30
C SER A 406 13.43 -11.97 23.54
N SER A 407 12.47 -12.89 23.44
CA SER A 407 12.11 -13.80 24.53
C SER A 407 13.13 -14.91 24.74
N GLU A 408 13.82 -15.33 23.69
CA GLU A 408 14.84 -16.39 23.73
C GLU A 408 16.24 -15.83 24.05
N ARG A 409 16.58 -14.65 23.52
CA ARG A 409 17.90 -14.03 23.66
C ARG A 409 18.11 -13.44 25.05
N LYS A 410 19.15 -13.89 25.76
CA LYS A 410 19.52 -13.37 27.08
C LYS A 410 20.76 -12.49 27.00
N VAL A 411 20.71 -11.34 27.72
CA VAL A 411 21.83 -10.43 27.95
C VAL A 411 21.78 -9.94 29.41
N PHE A 412 22.91 -9.79 30.06
CA PHE A 412 22.98 -9.40 31.47
C PHE A 412 22.10 -10.27 32.39
N GLY A 413 21.89 -11.56 32.05
CA GLY A 413 21.12 -12.51 32.84
C GLY A 413 19.60 -12.55 32.57
N ASN A 414 19.04 -11.59 31.84
CA ASN A 414 17.60 -11.50 31.54
C ASN A 414 17.33 -11.64 30.04
N SER A 415 16.13 -12.04 29.66
CA SER A 415 15.70 -12.02 28.26
C SER A 415 15.61 -10.57 27.76
N VAL A 416 15.88 -10.34 26.47
CA VAL A 416 15.79 -8.99 25.89
C VAL A 416 14.39 -8.41 26.05
N SER A 417 13.35 -9.23 25.98
CA SER A 417 11.94 -8.83 26.18
C SER A 417 11.61 -8.39 27.62
N GLU A 418 12.45 -8.71 28.62
CA GLU A 418 12.23 -8.33 30.03
C GLU A 418 12.78 -6.93 30.35
N PHE A 419 13.60 -6.34 29.48
CA PHE A 419 14.11 -4.99 29.71
C PHE A 419 13.03 -3.92 29.51
N PRO A 420 12.88 -2.96 30.43
CA PRO A 420 11.85 -1.93 30.34
C PRO A 420 11.82 -1.16 29.01
N ILE A 421 12.98 -0.92 28.41
CA ILE A 421 13.08 -0.25 27.10
C ILE A 421 12.53 -1.11 25.95
N SER A 422 12.74 -2.43 26.02
CA SER A 422 12.17 -3.39 25.04
C SER A 422 10.66 -3.50 25.21
N ILE A 423 10.19 -3.58 26.45
CA ILE A 423 8.76 -3.60 26.80
C ILE A 423 8.06 -2.36 26.22
N ALA A 424 8.63 -1.16 26.41
CA ALA A 424 8.09 0.08 25.87
C ALA A 424 8.08 0.10 24.32
N ARG A 425 9.08 -0.51 23.65
CA ARG A 425 9.07 -0.68 22.19
C ARG A 425 7.94 -1.60 21.74
N PHE A 426 7.73 -2.73 22.39
CA PHE A 426 6.61 -3.62 22.08
C PHE A 426 5.26 -2.97 22.32
N ALA A 427 5.12 -2.16 23.37
CA ALA A 427 3.92 -1.35 23.60
C ALA A 427 3.60 -0.44 22.41
N ARG A 428 4.59 0.34 21.98
CA ARG A 428 4.44 1.29 20.88
C ARG A 428 4.20 0.57 19.54
N MET A 429 5.03 -0.42 19.20
CA MET A 429 4.88 -1.20 17.97
C MET A 429 3.49 -1.83 17.89
N GLY A 430 3.05 -2.50 18.95
CA GLY A 430 1.75 -3.17 19.01
C GLY A 430 0.58 -2.21 18.82
N ALA A 431 0.59 -1.07 19.50
CA ALA A 431 -0.47 -0.07 19.39
C ALA A 431 -0.59 0.50 17.96
N TYR A 432 0.54 0.79 17.30
CA TYR A 432 0.51 1.29 15.92
C TYR A 432 0.12 0.23 14.90
N ILE A 433 0.58 -1.02 15.07
CA ILE A 433 0.17 -2.13 14.19
C ILE A 433 -1.35 -2.30 14.24
N VAL A 434 -1.92 -2.33 15.45
CA VAL A 434 -3.37 -2.49 15.61
C VAL A 434 -4.12 -1.28 15.06
N ALA A 435 -3.66 -0.05 15.32
CA ALA A 435 -4.29 1.16 14.81
C ALA A 435 -4.28 1.22 13.26
N CYS A 436 -3.16 0.90 12.62
CA CYS A 436 -3.06 0.86 11.16
C CYS A 436 -3.96 -0.23 10.57
N LYS A 437 -3.99 -1.41 11.19
CA LYS A 437 -4.80 -2.55 10.76
C LYS A 437 -6.30 -2.24 10.86
N GLU A 438 -6.78 -1.79 12.02
CA GLU A 438 -8.19 -1.47 12.23
C GLU A 438 -8.66 -0.35 11.28
N LEU A 439 -7.81 0.67 11.05
CA LEU A 439 -8.11 1.70 10.06
C LEU A 439 -8.18 1.12 8.64
N THR A 440 -7.26 0.20 8.27
CA THR A 440 -7.26 -0.43 6.95
C THR A 440 -8.54 -1.21 6.71
N TYR A 441 -9.03 -1.95 7.70
CA TYR A 441 -10.28 -2.72 7.60
C TYR A 441 -11.51 -1.82 7.54
N GLU A 442 -11.54 -0.74 8.31
CA GLU A 442 -12.64 0.22 8.23
C GLU A 442 -12.71 0.88 6.86
N VAL A 443 -11.57 1.29 6.31
CA VAL A 443 -11.49 1.88 4.97
C VAL A 443 -11.91 0.87 3.89
N ALA A 444 -11.55 -0.41 4.04
CA ALA A 444 -12.03 -1.46 3.15
C ALA A 444 -13.56 -1.54 3.13
N GLY A 445 -14.19 -1.52 4.31
CA GLY A 445 -15.64 -1.50 4.43
C GLY A 445 -16.31 -0.23 3.89
N LEU A 446 -15.60 0.90 3.85
CA LEU A 446 -16.08 2.12 3.17
C LEU A 446 -16.00 1.96 1.65
N MET A 447 -14.91 1.39 1.14
CA MET A 447 -14.73 1.16 -0.31
C MET A 447 -15.78 0.20 -0.87
N ASP A 448 -16.18 -0.83 -0.12
CA ASP A 448 -17.25 -1.75 -0.48
C ASP A 448 -18.63 -1.07 -0.58
N LYS A 449 -18.76 0.12 0.00
CA LYS A 449 -19.93 1.00 -0.10
C LYS A 449 -19.77 2.11 -1.15
N GLY A 450 -18.70 2.09 -1.94
CA GLY A 450 -18.41 3.09 -2.97
C GLY A 450 -17.82 4.41 -2.45
N ALA A 451 -17.36 4.45 -1.18
CA ALA A 451 -16.73 5.59 -0.53
C ALA A 451 -15.27 5.29 -0.14
N GLY A 452 -14.61 6.12 0.63
CA GLY A 452 -13.31 5.79 1.25
C GLY A 452 -12.07 6.00 0.38
N GLN A 453 -12.17 6.59 -0.82
CA GLN A 453 -11.01 6.81 -1.70
C GLN A 453 -9.97 7.77 -1.08
N MET A 454 -10.43 8.77 -0.34
CA MET A 454 -9.56 9.70 0.37
C MET A 454 -8.94 9.03 1.59
N GLU A 455 -9.75 8.29 2.34
CA GLU A 455 -9.32 7.52 3.51
C GLU A 455 -8.29 6.44 3.12
N ALA A 456 -8.38 5.84 1.92
CA ALA A 456 -7.36 4.93 1.41
C ALA A 456 -5.99 5.62 1.23
N SER A 457 -5.96 6.92 0.91
CA SER A 457 -4.73 7.70 0.89
C SER A 457 -4.21 8.01 2.29
N LEU A 458 -5.09 8.33 3.24
CA LEU A 458 -4.74 8.59 4.63
C LEU A 458 -4.17 7.34 5.33
N VAL A 459 -4.83 6.19 5.18
CA VAL A 459 -4.34 4.96 5.80
C VAL A 459 -3.01 4.52 5.19
N LYS A 460 -2.82 4.69 3.88
CA LYS A 460 -1.53 4.41 3.22
C LYS A 460 -0.42 5.28 3.81
N LEU A 461 -0.63 6.58 3.99
CA LEU A 461 0.36 7.47 4.61
C LEU A 461 0.77 6.99 6.00
N LEU A 462 -0.20 6.71 6.87
CA LEU A 462 0.06 6.29 8.24
C LEU A 462 0.76 4.93 8.31
N ALA A 463 0.19 3.92 7.65
CA ALA A 463 0.67 2.54 7.74
C ALA A 463 2.07 2.36 7.12
N CYS A 464 2.35 3.01 5.97
CA CYS A 464 3.65 2.92 5.35
C CYS A 464 4.75 3.60 6.19
N ARG A 465 4.46 4.78 6.76
CA ARG A 465 5.36 5.45 7.69
C ARG A 465 5.60 4.61 8.96
N ALA A 466 4.55 4.00 9.50
CA ALA A 466 4.65 3.12 10.66
C ALA A 466 5.53 1.90 10.36
N ALA A 467 5.39 1.29 9.18
CA ALA A 467 6.18 0.13 8.79
C ALA A 467 7.70 0.41 8.79
N GLU A 468 8.12 1.59 8.38
CA GLU A 468 9.54 1.95 8.38
C GLU A 468 10.17 1.95 9.78
N TRP A 469 9.51 2.55 10.77
CA TRP A 469 10.07 2.56 12.11
C TRP A 469 9.80 1.27 12.91
N VAL A 470 8.68 0.58 12.67
CA VAL A 470 8.40 -0.72 13.31
C VAL A 470 9.44 -1.76 12.88
N THR A 471 9.74 -1.86 11.59
CA THR A 471 10.77 -2.79 11.09
C THR A 471 12.18 -2.41 11.56
N ARG A 472 12.48 -1.11 11.66
CA ARG A 472 13.72 -0.60 12.27
C ARG A 472 13.84 -1.02 13.75
N ASP A 473 12.79 -0.87 14.53
CA ASP A 473 12.81 -1.21 15.95
C ASP A 473 12.84 -2.73 16.17
N ALA A 474 12.18 -3.50 15.31
CA ALA A 474 12.32 -4.96 15.28
C ALA A 474 13.78 -5.39 15.02
N LEU A 475 14.42 -4.82 13.99
CA LEU A 475 15.83 -5.05 13.68
C LEU A 475 16.74 -4.67 14.87
N GLN A 476 16.45 -3.54 15.53
CA GLN A 476 17.20 -3.07 16.70
C GLN A 476 17.13 -4.06 17.87
N LEU A 477 15.99 -4.72 18.08
CA LEU A 477 15.81 -5.74 19.12
C LEU A 477 16.67 -6.99 18.87
N PHE A 478 16.96 -7.31 17.60
CA PHE A 478 17.90 -8.39 17.24
C PHE A 478 19.37 -8.01 17.47
N GLY A 479 19.68 -6.73 17.62
CA GLY A 479 21.07 -6.26 17.74
C GLY A 479 21.90 -6.61 16.50
N GLY A 480 23.13 -7.10 16.68
CA GLY A 480 24.02 -7.47 15.57
C GLY A 480 23.43 -8.54 14.64
N MET A 481 22.65 -9.49 15.17
CA MET A 481 21.96 -10.50 14.35
C MET A 481 20.92 -9.90 13.40
N GLY A 482 20.30 -8.77 13.77
CA GLY A 482 19.36 -8.07 12.88
C GLY A 482 20.04 -7.43 11.66
N TYR A 483 21.34 -7.17 11.75
CA TYR A 483 22.14 -6.61 10.64
C TYR A 483 22.75 -7.69 9.74
N ALA A 484 22.64 -8.97 10.14
CA ALA A 484 23.08 -10.10 9.34
C ALA A 484 22.05 -10.45 8.25
N GLU A 485 22.52 -10.79 7.05
CA GLU A 485 21.66 -11.16 5.93
C GLU A 485 20.82 -12.42 6.18
N GLU A 486 21.27 -13.32 7.05
CA GLU A 486 20.54 -14.54 7.43
C GLU A 486 19.28 -14.28 8.26
N SER A 487 19.11 -13.07 8.79
CA SER A 487 17.96 -12.70 9.62
C SER A 487 16.86 -12.04 8.79
N ALA A 488 15.62 -12.54 8.89
CA ALA A 488 14.46 -12.01 8.16
C ALA A 488 14.18 -10.53 8.45
N VAL A 489 14.51 -10.03 9.66
CA VAL A 489 14.28 -8.63 10.03
C VAL A 489 15.07 -7.64 9.17
N SER A 490 16.23 -8.04 8.63
CA SER A 490 17.00 -7.20 7.69
C SER A 490 16.27 -7.04 6.36
N ARG A 491 15.58 -8.08 5.88
CA ARG A 491 14.70 -8.03 4.70
C ARG A 491 13.49 -7.14 4.97
N TYR A 492 12.81 -7.32 6.10
CA TYR A 492 11.66 -6.48 6.47
C TYR A 492 12.00 -5.00 6.48
N PHE A 493 13.18 -4.65 7.01
CA PHE A 493 13.65 -3.27 7.09
C PHE A 493 13.83 -2.63 5.70
N VAL A 494 14.45 -3.34 4.75
CA VAL A 494 14.64 -2.78 3.40
C VAL A 494 13.35 -2.83 2.58
N ASP A 495 12.51 -3.84 2.78
CA ASP A 495 11.21 -3.96 2.11
C ASP A 495 10.23 -2.86 2.56
N ALA A 496 10.25 -2.47 3.84
CA ALA A 496 9.36 -1.41 4.36
C ALA A 496 9.55 -0.08 3.63
N ARG A 497 10.78 0.24 3.21
CA ARG A 497 11.08 1.55 2.62
C ARG A 497 10.34 1.81 1.31
N VAL A 498 10.08 0.79 0.49
CA VAL A 498 9.40 0.96 -0.80
C VAL A 498 7.94 1.36 -0.64
N LEU A 499 7.30 1.01 0.50
CA LEU A 499 5.88 1.26 0.75
C LEU A 499 5.52 2.75 0.73
N SER A 500 6.41 3.64 1.20
CA SER A 500 6.22 5.10 1.16
C SER A 500 6.53 5.69 -0.22
N ILE A 501 7.11 4.91 -1.16
CA ILE A 501 7.54 5.39 -2.47
C ILE A 501 6.53 5.05 -3.55
N PHE A 502 6.15 3.77 -3.69
CA PHE A 502 5.30 3.30 -4.78
C PHE A 502 3.79 3.52 -4.49
N GLU A 503 2.93 3.28 -5.48
CA GLU A 503 1.46 3.47 -5.40
C GLU A 503 1.06 4.89 -4.92
N GLY A 504 1.86 5.88 -5.31
CA GLY A 504 1.76 7.27 -4.88
C GLY A 504 2.76 7.58 -3.77
N ALA A 505 3.81 8.34 -4.11
CA ALA A 505 4.81 8.80 -3.13
C ALA A 505 4.14 9.59 -2.01
N GLU A 506 4.68 9.48 -0.81
CA GLU A 506 4.15 10.09 0.41
C GLU A 506 3.82 11.57 0.24
N GLU A 507 4.74 12.35 -0.32
CA GLU A 507 4.57 13.78 -0.56
C GLU A 507 3.47 14.05 -1.60
N THR A 508 3.38 13.21 -2.63
CA THR A 508 2.33 13.33 -3.65
C THR A 508 0.95 13.08 -3.06
N LEU A 509 0.80 12.05 -2.23
CA LEU A 509 -0.46 11.78 -1.56
C LEU A 509 -0.82 12.89 -0.56
N ALA A 510 0.12 13.30 0.27
CA ALA A 510 -0.11 14.33 1.27
C ALA A 510 -0.47 15.69 0.62
N VAL A 511 0.33 16.15 -0.36
CA VAL A 511 0.20 17.51 -0.90
C VAL A 511 -0.78 17.56 -2.08
N ARG A 512 -0.65 16.66 -3.07
CA ARG A 512 -1.44 16.75 -4.31
C ARG A 512 -2.82 16.10 -4.21
N VAL A 513 -2.96 15.04 -3.41
CA VAL A 513 -4.25 14.34 -3.26
C VAL A 513 -5.01 14.92 -2.08
N LEU A 514 -4.47 14.78 -0.87
CA LEU A 514 -5.13 15.24 0.35
C LEU A 514 -5.15 16.77 0.46
N GLY A 515 -4.05 17.44 0.11
CA GLY A 515 -3.96 18.89 0.14
C GLY A 515 -4.99 19.57 -0.77
N LYS A 516 -5.25 19.01 -1.95
CA LYS A 516 -6.30 19.52 -2.84
C LYS A 516 -7.68 19.42 -2.17
N SER A 517 -8.01 18.28 -1.56
CA SER A 517 -9.26 18.10 -0.81
C SER A 517 -9.35 19.07 0.38
N LEU A 518 -8.26 19.24 1.13
CA LEU A 518 -8.22 20.21 2.25
C LEU A 518 -8.50 21.65 1.83
N LEU A 519 -8.12 22.03 0.61
CA LEU A 519 -8.38 23.35 0.06
C LEU A 519 -9.79 23.50 -0.52
N GLU A 520 -10.41 22.42 -0.98
CA GLU A 520 -11.78 22.40 -1.50
C GLU A 520 -12.84 22.39 -0.39
N GLU A 521 -12.52 21.94 0.83
CA GLU A 521 -13.39 21.88 2.01
C GLU A 521 -13.49 23.23 2.78
N ARG A 522 -12.88 24.31 2.32
CA ARG A 522 -12.83 25.62 3.00
C ARG A 522 -14.17 26.35 3.07
#